data_e64f2e2aa044886b64197850f7a33cc0
#
_entry.id   e64f2e2aa044886b64197850f7a33cc0
#
_cell.length_a   1.000
_cell.length_b   1.000
_cell.length_c   1.000
_cell.angle_alpha   90.00
_cell.angle_beta   90.00
_cell.angle_gamma   90.00
#
_symmetry.space_group_name_H-M   'P 1'
#
loop_
_entity.id
_entity.type
_entity.pdbx_description
1 polymer ?
#
loop_
_entity_poly.entity_id
_entity_poly.type
_entity_poly.pdbx_seq_one_letter_code
_entity_poly.pdbx_strand_id
1 'polypeptide(L)'
;MSVYISSMCFVAVIANHKGKSTDISTSTLLLSVGLAIQASYNFFRFSWTIFDGVIDDFMRAGTIHQLAFVSTLLMIILIFFSVTWMLTGRLVATLHDSAIKDELTQLYNRRALEELLPTEVARAHRHDLPLSIVLLDIDHFKQVNDTYGHQVGDEVLRITGRVLKLHTRRDDLSFRYGGEEFMVLLPNTDIEKALIVAEKLREEIEESRMLPSKKDRCTASFGVTQLYDEEWQSAVERADIALYNAKTNGRNRVINGER
;
A
#
# COMPACT_ATOMS: atom_id res chain seq x y z
N MET A 1 26.29 11.04 -35.70
CA MET A 1 25.64 9.94 -34.95
C MET A 1 26.16 9.79 -33.53
N SER A 2 27.47 9.71 -33.29
CA SER A 2 28.08 9.54 -31.96
C SER A 2 27.77 10.68 -30.96
N VAL A 3 27.78 11.96 -31.41
CA VAL A 3 27.46 13.14 -30.59
C VAL A 3 25.98 13.16 -30.17
N TYR A 4 25.09 12.70 -31.06
CA TYR A 4 23.65 12.62 -30.80
C TYR A 4 23.33 11.56 -29.71
N ILE A 5 24.00 10.42 -29.76
CA ILE A 5 23.85 9.36 -28.75
C ILE A 5 24.36 9.85 -27.40
N SER A 6 25.50 10.54 -27.35
CA SER A 6 26.05 11.11 -26.11
C SER A 6 25.13 12.15 -25.48
N SER A 7 24.50 13.02 -26.29
CA SER A 7 23.56 14.03 -25.78
C SER A 7 22.27 13.38 -25.24
N MET A 8 21.73 12.36 -25.90
CA MET A 8 20.56 11.62 -25.42
C MET A 8 20.85 10.88 -24.08
N CYS A 9 22.04 10.27 -23.95
CA CYS A 9 22.46 9.64 -22.72
C CYS A 9 22.55 10.65 -21.55
N PHE A 10 23.07 11.85 -21.81
CA PHE A 10 23.19 12.90 -20.80
C PHE A 10 21.81 13.42 -20.34
N VAL A 11 20.87 13.60 -21.26
CA VAL A 11 19.50 13.99 -20.96
C VAL A 11 18.79 12.90 -20.13
N ALA A 12 19.00 11.62 -20.46
CA ALA A 12 18.43 10.49 -19.72
C ALA A 12 18.97 10.43 -18.27
N VAL A 13 20.26 10.72 -18.04
CA VAL A 13 20.86 10.80 -16.70
C VAL A 13 20.20 11.91 -15.86
N ILE A 14 20.00 13.10 -16.44
CA ILE A 14 19.36 14.23 -15.74
C ILE A 14 17.89 13.94 -15.43
N ALA A 15 17.15 13.35 -16.37
CA ALA A 15 15.74 13.00 -16.18
C ALA A 15 15.57 11.95 -15.06
N ASN A 16 16.50 11.01 -14.96
CA ASN A 16 16.47 9.93 -13.98
C ASN A 16 16.78 10.42 -12.54
N HIS A 17 17.54 11.48 -12.39
CA HIS A 17 17.92 12.04 -11.07
C HIS A 17 16.76 12.81 -10.38
N LYS A 18 15.68 13.12 -11.08
CA LYS A 18 14.51 13.86 -10.57
C LYS A 18 13.40 12.97 -9.98
N GLY A 19 13.50 11.65 -10.06
CA GLY A 19 12.48 10.71 -9.55
C GLY A 19 12.72 10.31 -8.09
N LYS A 20 11.82 10.73 -7.17
CA LYS A 20 11.85 10.37 -5.74
C LYS A 20 11.13 9.04 -5.49
N SER A 21 11.88 7.92 -5.35
CA SER A 21 11.45 6.76 -4.55
C SER A 21 12.67 5.87 -4.24
N THR A 22 12.77 5.41 -3.01
CA THR A 22 13.98 4.82 -2.41
C THR A 22 14.40 3.46 -2.95
N ASP A 23 13.49 2.67 -3.52
CA ASP A 23 13.81 1.34 -4.09
C ASP A 23 14.27 1.39 -5.56
N ILE A 24 13.97 2.47 -6.25
CA ILE A 24 14.39 2.71 -7.62
C ILE A 24 15.85 3.21 -7.67
N SER A 25 16.44 3.58 -6.53
CA SER A 25 17.71 4.33 -6.49
C SER A 25 18.92 3.52 -6.98
N THR A 26 19.00 2.23 -6.68
CA THR A 26 20.15 1.39 -7.05
C THR A 26 20.19 1.04 -8.53
N SER A 27 19.07 0.62 -9.11
CA SER A 27 18.98 0.30 -10.54
C SER A 27 19.10 1.55 -11.43
N THR A 28 18.53 2.67 -10.99
CA THR A 28 18.66 3.96 -11.70
C THR A 28 20.06 4.53 -11.60
N LEU A 29 20.74 4.37 -10.47
CA LEU A 29 22.13 4.76 -10.30
C LEU A 29 23.05 3.97 -11.23
N LEU A 30 22.92 2.64 -11.24
CA LEU A 30 23.70 1.76 -12.12
C LEU A 30 23.50 2.09 -13.60
N LEU A 31 22.24 2.33 -14.01
CA LEU A 31 21.92 2.74 -15.38
C LEU A 31 22.56 4.10 -15.71
N SER A 32 22.47 5.08 -14.81
CA SER A 32 23.05 6.42 -15.01
C SER A 32 24.56 6.38 -15.13
N VAL A 33 25.23 5.60 -14.29
CA VAL A 33 26.69 5.40 -14.34
C VAL A 33 27.10 4.73 -15.65
N GLY A 34 26.38 3.65 -16.04
CA GLY A 34 26.65 2.97 -17.32
C GLY A 34 26.48 3.87 -18.53
N LEU A 35 25.40 4.68 -18.56
CA LEU A 35 25.16 5.68 -19.62
C LEU A 35 26.26 6.75 -19.66
N ALA A 36 26.73 7.22 -18.52
CA ALA A 36 27.81 8.21 -18.44
C ALA A 36 29.14 7.64 -18.98
N ILE A 37 29.48 6.40 -18.62
CA ILE A 37 30.65 5.70 -19.13
C ILE A 37 30.57 5.55 -20.64
N GLN A 38 29.42 5.09 -21.16
CA GLN A 38 29.19 4.92 -22.59
C GLN A 38 29.28 6.24 -23.36
N ALA A 39 28.71 7.32 -22.80
CA ALA A 39 28.80 8.65 -23.40
C ALA A 39 30.25 9.14 -23.49
N SER A 40 31.02 9.00 -22.40
CA SER A 40 32.44 9.38 -22.36
C SER A 40 33.27 8.58 -23.36
N TYR A 41 33.03 7.29 -23.47
CA TYR A 41 33.71 6.43 -24.43
C TYR A 41 33.39 6.81 -25.90
N ASN A 42 32.12 7.07 -26.22
CA ASN A 42 31.71 7.52 -27.54
C ASN A 42 32.28 8.89 -27.90
N PHE A 43 32.41 9.79 -26.94
CA PHE A 43 33.06 11.07 -27.11
C PHE A 43 34.57 10.92 -27.42
N PHE A 44 35.25 10.06 -26.65
CA PHE A 44 36.66 9.72 -26.91
C PHE A 44 36.86 9.14 -28.30
N ARG A 45 36.03 8.18 -28.70
CA ARG A 45 36.07 7.57 -30.03
C ARG A 45 35.86 8.61 -31.14
N PHE A 46 34.90 9.51 -30.98
CA PHE A 46 34.65 10.58 -31.94
C PHE A 46 35.90 11.49 -32.12
N SER A 47 36.49 11.88 -31.01
CA SER A 47 37.71 12.68 -31.03
C SER A 47 38.88 11.97 -31.72
N TRP A 48 39.06 10.67 -31.43
CA TRP A 48 40.05 9.82 -32.07
C TRP A 48 39.87 9.73 -33.58
N THR A 49 38.63 9.53 -34.05
CA THR A 49 38.33 9.44 -35.49
C THR A 49 38.66 10.70 -36.26
N ILE A 50 38.63 11.87 -35.63
CA ILE A 50 39.05 13.13 -36.24
C ILE A 50 40.57 13.14 -36.53
N PHE A 51 41.37 12.51 -35.68
CA PHE A 51 42.84 12.46 -35.81
C PHE A 51 43.31 11.31 -36.71
N ASP A 52 42.62 10.14 -36.70
CA ASP A 52 43.06 8.91 -37.35
C ASP A 52 42.46 8.72 -38.76
N GLY A 53 41.49 9.59 -39.15
CA GLY A 53 40.82 9.55 -40.44
C GLY A 53 39.57 8.66 -40.51
N VAL A 54 38.86 8.75 -41.64
CA VAL A 54 37.63 8.00 -41.86
C VAL A 54 37.96 6.54 -42.22
N ILE A 55 37.29 5.61 -41.56
CA ILE A 55 37.45 4.16 -41.80
C ILE A 55 36.42 3.72 -42.84
N ASP A 56 36.88 3.27 -43.99
CA ASP A 56 36.02 2.82 -45.10
C ASP A 56 35.53 1.39 -44.92
N ASP A 57 36.20 0.55 -44.11
CA ASP A 57 35.81 -0.84 -43.87
C ASP A 57 35.83 -1.17 -42.36
N PHE A 58 34.63 -1.51 -41.79
CA PHE A 58 34.49 -1.86 -40.39
C PHE A 58 35.29 -3.11 -39.98
N MET A 59 35.48 -4.07 -40.91
CA MET A 59 36.25 -5.31 -40.65
C MET A 59 37.76 -5.03 -40.51
N ARG A 60 38.23 -3.92 -41.05
CA ARG A 60 39.61 -3.44 -40.91
C ARG A 60 39.77 -2.35 -39.82
N ALA A 61 38.65 -2.04 -39.16
CA ALA A 61 38.66 -1.09 -38.08
C ALA A 61 39.57 -1.55 -36.95
N GLY A 62 40.41 -0.62 -36.45
CA GLY A 62 41.27 -0.90 -35.32
C GLY A 62 40.51 -1.30 -34.05
N THR A 63 41.22 -1.86 -33.08
CA THR A 63 40.70 -2.41 -31.81
C THR A 63 39.71 -1.46 -31.09
N ILE A 64 39.94 -0.13 -31.21
CA ILE A 64 39.07 0.90 -30.60
C ILE A 64 37.63 0.83 -31.14
N HIS A 65 37.43 0.59 -32.41
CA HIS A 65 36.12 0.54 -33.04
C HIS A 65 35.41 -0.77 -32.75
N GLN A 66 36.15 -1.89 -32.67
CA GLN A 66 35.62 -3.18 -32.26
C GLN A 66 35.13 -3.16 -30.81
N LEU A 67 35.91 -2.55 -29.90
CA LEU A 67 35.53 -2.34 -28.51
C LEU A 67 34.29 -1.44 -28.38
N ALA A 68 34.14 -0.42 -29.27
CA ALA A 68 32.92 0.40 -29.30
C ALA A 68 31.66 -0.38 -29.63
N PHE A 69 31.77 -1.30 -30.56
CA PHE A 69 30.64 -2.15 -30.95
C PHE A 69 30.23 -3.08 -29.80
N VAL A 70 31.22 -3.78 -29.22
CA VAL A 70 30.96 -4.67 -28.07
C VAL A 70 30.40 -3.89 -26.88
N SER A 71 30.95 -2.72 -26.53
CA SER A 71 30.44 -1.91 -25.43
C SER A 71 29.02 -1.40 -25.67
N THR A 72 28.66 -1.08 -26.90
CA THR A 72 27.30 -0.69 -27.27
C THR A 72 26.31 -1.85 -27.13
N LEU A 73 26.68 -3.06 -27.54
CA LEU A 73 25.85 -4.26 -27.36
C LEU A 73 25.65 -4.56 -25.88
N LEU A 74 26.71 -4.55 -25.07
CA LEU A 74 26.60 -4.72 -23.62
C LEU A 74 25.71 -3.68 -22.97
N MET A 75 25.79 -2.44 -23.43
CA MET A 75 24.94 -1.35 -22.93
C MET A 75 23.46 -1.57 -23.28
N ILE A 76 23.15 -2.03 -24.49
CA ILE A 76 21.77 -2.37 -24.89
C ILE A 76 21.21 -3.47 -23.97
N ILE A 77 22.00 -4.52 -23.71
CA ILE A 77 21.62 -5.62 -22.81
C ILE A 77 21.35 -5.08 -21.39
N LEU A 78 22.23 -4.21 -20.90
CA LEU A 78 22.10 -3.64 -19.55
C LEU A 78 20.88 -2.72 -19.43
N ILE A 79 20.58 -1.92 -20.45
CA ILE A 79 19.37 -1.10 -20.51
C ILE A 79 18.13 -2.00 -20.50
N PHE A 80 18.09 -3.04 -21.36
CA PHE A 80 16.98 -3.96 -21.44
C PHE A 80 16.73 -4.64 -20.08
N PHE A 81 17.79 -5.14 -19.45
CA PHE A 81 17.70 -5.78 -18.13
C PHE A 81 17.20 -4.79 -17.07
N SER A 82 17.72 -3.56 -17.03
CA SER A 82 17.32 -2.54 -16.07
C SER A 82 15.86 -2.12 -16.23
N VAL A 83 15.39 -1.94 -17.47
CA VAL A 83 14.00 -1.61 -17.76
C VAL A 83 13.07 -2.76 -17.37
N THR A 84 13.43 -3.99 -17.70
CA THR A 84 12.66 -5.20 -17.35
C THR A 84 12.55 -5.33 -15.83
N TRP A 85 13.65 -5.18 -15.11
CA TRP A 85 13.69 -5.22 -13.65
C TRP A 85 12.76 -4.15 -13.03
N MET A 86 12.83 -2.92 -13.54
CA MET A 86 11.98 -1.82 -13.05
C MET A 86 10.50 -2.07 -13.32
N LEU A 87 10.14 -2.57 -14.52
CA LEU A 87 8.75 -2.89 -14.86
C LEU A 87 8.21 -4.04 -14.02
N THR A 88 9.01 -5.10 -13.84
CA THR A 88 8.64 -6.24 -12.99
C THR A 88 8.45 -5.82 -11.54
N GLY A 89 9.33 -4.99 -10.98
CA GLY A 89 9.21 -4.47 -9.62
C GLY A 89 7.93 -3.64 -9.43
N ARG A 90 7.58 -2.77 -10.39
CA ARG A 90 6.32 -2.00 -10.36
C ARG A 90 5.09 -2.91 -10.45
N LEU A 91 5.13 -3.91 -11.32
CA LEU A 91 4.01 -4.86 -11.47
C LEU A 91 3.80 -5.66 -10.18
N VAL A 92 4.87 -6.16 -9.57
CA VAL A 92 4.81 -6.89 -8.28
C VAL A 92 4.26 -5.99 -7.17
N ALA A 93 4.73 -4.75 -7.06
CA ALA A 93 4.21 -3.79 -6.07
C ALA A 93 2.72 -3.50 -6.28
N THR A 94 2.27 -3.29 -7.53
CA THR A 94 0.86 -3.06 -7.84
C THR A 94 0.00 -4.29 -7.51
N LEU A 95 0.48 -5.50 -7.82
CA LEU A 95 -0.20 -6.74 -7.47
C LEU A 95 -0.25 -6.95 -5.95
N HIS A 96 0.81 -6.60 -5.23
CA HIS A 96 0.84 -6.69 -3.78
C HIS A 96 -0.16 -5.71 -3.15
N ASP A 97 -0.17 -4.43 -3.56
CA ASP A 97 -1.14 -3.44 -3.07
C ASP A 97 -2.58 -3.86 -3.34
N SER A 98 -2.86 -4.42 -4.51
CA SER A 98 -4.18 -4.99 -4.84
C SER A 98 -4.51 -6.23 -4.00
N ALA A 99 -3.49 -6.99 -3.56
CA ALA A 99 -3.68 -8.19 -2.75
C ALA A 99 -3.95 -7.91 -1.27
N ILE A 100 -3.63 -6.70 -0.74
CA ILE A 100 -3.80 -6.34 0.68
C ILE A 100 -4.95 -5.37 0.96
N LYS A 101 -5.59 -4.82 -0.09
CA LYS A 101 -6.74 -3.92 0.06
C LYS A 101 -8.02 -4.58 -0.42
N ASP A 102 -9.11 -4.22 0.25
CA ASP A 102 -10.46 -4.55 -0.21
C ASP A 102 -10.87 -3.60 -1.33
N GLU A 103 -11.29 -4.15 -2.47
CA GLU A 103 -11.62 -3.37 -3.67
C GLU A 103 -12.82 -2.44 -3.47
N LEU A 104 -13.77 -2.82 -2.62
CA LEU A 104 -15.00 -2.08 -2.39
C LEU A 104 -14.79 -0.89 -1.44
N THR A 105 -14.12 -1.14 -0.31
CA THR A 105 -13.98 -0.15 0.78
C THR A 105 -12.65 0.58 0.78
N GLN A 106 -11.65 0.06 0.05
CA GLN A 106 -10.27 0.59 0.03
C GLN A 106 -9.58 0.58 1.40
N LEU A 107 -10.11 -0.17 2.35
CA LEU A 107 -9.46 -0.52 3.61
C LEU A 107 -8.52 -1.71 3.40
N TYR A 108 -7.73 -2.03 4.40
CA TYR A 108 -7.00 -3.29 4.40
C TYR A 108 -7.99 -4.48 4.41
N ASN A 109 -7.64 -5.55 3.72
CA ASN A 109 -8.44 -6.77 3.72
C ASN A 109 -7.98 -7.73 4.85
N ARG A 110 -8.69 -8.85 4.99
CA ARG A 110 -8.37 -9.88 6.00
C ARG A 110 -6.95 -10.44 5.87
N ARG A 111 -6.43 -10.57 4.65
CA ARG A 111 -5.07 -11.05 4.42
C ARG A 111 -4.04 -10.07 4.99
N ALA A 112 -4.23 -8.78 4.77
CA ALA A 112 -3.37 -7.75 5.34
C ALA A 112 -3.41 -7.75 6.87
N LEU A 113 -4.57 -8.06 7.49
CA LEU A 113 -4.67 -8.21 8.94
C LEU A 113 -3.75 -9.32 9.46
N GLU A 114 -3.74 -10.49 8.82
CA GLU A 114 -2.89 -11.63 9.20
C GLU A 114 -1.39 -11.31 9.11
N GLU A 115 -1.00 -10.37 8.25
CA GLU A 115 0.39 -9.91 8.08
C GLU A 115 0.74 -8.77 9.05
N LEU A 116 -0.15 -7.80 9.26
CA LEU A 116 0.13 -6.57 10.00
C LEU A 116 -0.11 -6.71 11.51
N LEU A 117 -1.16 -7.44 11.93
CA LEU A 117 -1.50 -7.56 13.35
C LEU A 117 -0.35 -8.16 14.19
N PRO A 118 0.32 -9.26 13.79
CA PRO A 118 1.47 -9.78 14.55
C PRO A 118 2.61 -8.76 14.66
N THR A 119 2.79 -7.92 13.64
CA THR A 119 3.84 -6.89 13.63
C THR A 119 3.53 -5.78 14.64
N GLU A 120 2.29 -5.31 14.69
CA GLU A 120 1.85 -4.29 15.65
C GLU A 120 1.84 -4.83 17.10
N VAL A 121 1.46 -6.10 17.29
CA VAL A 121 1.57 -6.78 18.59
C VAL A 121 3.03 -6.84 19.06
N ALA A 122 3.94 -7.28 18.21
CA ALA A 122 5.36 -7.34 18.54
C ALA A 122 5.95 -5.94 18.82
N ARG A 123 5.45 -4.91 18.13
CA ARG A 123 5.82 -3.51 18.38
C ARG A 123 5.31 -3.02 19.74
N ALA A 124 4.05 -3.30 20.06
CA ALA A 124 3.42 -2.94 21.33
C ALA A 124 4.18 -3.55 22.50
N HIS A 125 4.44 -4.85 22.46
CA HIS A 125 5.24 -5.55 23.49
C HIS A 125 6.66 -5.01 23.64
N ARG A 126 7.36 -4.76 22.53
CA ARG A 126 8.76 -4.25 22.55
C ARG A 126 8.88 -2.90 23.24
N HIS A 127 7.89 -2.04 23.07
CA HIS A 127 7.93 -0.65 23.54
C HIS A 127 7.04 -0.41 24.77
N ASP A 128 6.42 -1.46 25.32
CA ASP A 128 5.48 -1.38 26.44
C ASP A 128 4.36 -0.37 26.17
N LEU A 129 3.80 -0.42 24.95
CA LEU A 129 2.74 0.47 24.50
C LEU A 129 1.40 -0.27 24.45
N PRO A 130 0.28 0.36 24.85
CA PRO A 130 -1.02 -0.24 24.74
C PRO A 130 -1.44 -0.41 23.27
N LEU A 131 -2.08 -1.52 22.94
CA LEU A 131 -2.68 -1.79 21.66
C LEU A 131 -4.13 -2.19 21.89
N SER A 132 -5.08 -1.46 21.29
CA SER A 132 -6.50 -1.80 21.38
C SER A 132 -7.03 -2.28 20.04
N ILE A 133 -8.04 -3.13 20.10
CA ILE A 133 -8.74 -3.74 18.98
C ILE A 133 -10.21 -3.34 19.07
N VAL A 134 -10.75 -2.84 17.97
CA VAL A 134 -12.17 -2.55 17.80
C VAL A 134 -12.71 -3.45 16.70
N LEU A 135 -13.65 -4.31 17.02
CA LEU A 135 -14.47 -5.04 16.06
C LEU A 135 -15.81 -4.35 15.90
N LEU A 136 -16.29 -4.23 14.68
CA LEU A 136 -17.60 -3.69 14.40
C LEU A 136 -18.31 -4.46 13.28
N ASP A 137 -19.63 -4.44 13.32
CA ASP A 137 -20.50 -5.09 12.35
C ASP A 137 -21.72 -4.20 12.08
N ILE A 138 -22.11 -4.09 10.82
CA ILE A 138 -23.25 -3.27 10.39
C ILE A 138 -24.55 -3.94 10.79
N ASP A 139 -25.32 -3.26 11.61
CA ASP A 139 -26.59 -3.79 12.11
C ASP A 139 -27.60 -4.02 10.98
N HIS A 140 -28.19 -5.21 10.97
CA HIS A 140 -29.23 -5.58 10.01
C HIS A 140 -28.81 -5.47 8.52
N PHE A 141 -27.53 -5.62 8.20
CA PHE A 141 -27.04 -5.45 6.83
C PHE A 141 -27.75 -6.35 5.81
N LYS A 142 -28.08 -7.59 6.18
CA LYS A 142 -28.90 -8.47 5.34
C LYS A 142 -30.25 -7.83 4.99
N GLN A 143 -30.91 -7.20 5.97
CA GLN A 143 -32.22 -6.53 5.74
C GLN A 143 -32.03 -5.32 4.80
N VAL A 144 -30.92 -4.60 4.87
CA VAL A 144 -30.58 -3.53 3.92
C VAL A 144 -30.50 -4.09 2.49
N ASN A 145 -29.76 -5.19 2.30
CA ASN A 145 -29.67 -5.86 1.00
C ASN A 145 -31.02 -6.37 0.48
N ASP A 146 -31.82 -6.99 1.36
CA ASP A 146 -33.12 -7.55 0.99
C ASP A 146 -34.13 -6.44 0.63
N THR A 147 -34.03 -5.26 1.26
CA THR A 147 -34.98 -4.15 1.08
C THR A 147 -34.59 -3.25 -0.09
N TYR A 148 -33.29 -2.90 -0.20
CA TYR A 148 -32.79 -1.87 -1.11
C TYR A 148 -31.90 -2.42 -2.24
N GLY A 149 -31.60 -3.72 -2.21
CA GLY A 149 -30.72 -4.39 -3.18
C GLY A 149 -29.24 -4.27 -2.84
N HIS A 150 -28.45 -5.18 -3.42
CA HIS A 150 -27.00 -5.28 -3.16
C HIS A 150 -26.21 -4.01 -3.51
N GLN A 151 -26.65 -3.23 -4.51
CA GLN A 151 -25.97 -1.98 -4.87
C GLN A 151 -26.00 -0.95 -3.72
N VAL A 152 -27.13 -0.87 -3.00
CA VAL A 152 -27.24 0.00 -1.81
C VAL A 152 -26.40 -0.57 -0.66
N GLY A 153 -26.40 -1.90 -0.48
CA GLY A 153 -25.51 -2.55 0.50
C GLY A 153 -24.05 -2.27 0.24
N ASP A 154 -23.63 -2.33 -1.02
CA ASP A 154 -22.25 -1.97 -1.41
C ASP A 154 -21.92 -0.50 -1.09
N GLU A 155 -22.87 0.40 -1.28
CA GLU A 155 -22.67 1.81 -0.94
C GLU A 155 -22.58 2.02 0.58
N VAL A 156 -23.39 1.29 1.37
CA VAL A 156 -23.28 1.28 2.84
C VAL A 156 -21.87 0.83 3.26
N LEU A 157 -21.34 -0.24 2.67
CA LEU A 157 -19.98 -0.71 2.96
C LEU A 157 -18.91 0.33 2.58
N ARG A 158 -19.04 0.99 1.41
CA ARG A 158 -18.12 2.05 0.98
C ARG A 158 -18.13 3.24 1.94
N ILE A 159 -19.32 3.67 2.36
CA ILE A 159 -19.46 4.81 3.28
C ILE A 159 -18.88 4.43 4.65
N THR A 160 -19.18 3.24 5.17
CA THR A 160 -18.60 2.74 6.43
C THR A 160 -17.07 2.74 6.33
N GLY A 161 -16.49 2.20 5.27
CA GLY A 161 -15.04 2.25 5.05
C GLY A 161 -14.48 3.68 5.02
N ARG A 162 -15.19 4.60 4.41
CA ARG A 162 -14.81 6.03 4.38
C ARG A 162 -14.87 6.67 5.77
N VAL A 163 -15.90 6.39 6.55
CA VAL A 163 -16.03 6.87 7.94
C VAL A 163 -14.86 6.38 8.77
N LEU A 164 -14.55 5.09 8.73
CA LEU A 164 -13.40 4.54 9.44
C LEU A 164 -12.11 5.26 9.06
N LYS A 165 -11.85 5.44 7.77
CA LYS A 165 -10.62 6.09 7.27
C LYS A 165 -10.51 7.56 7.64
N LEU A 166 -11.62 8.30 7.74
CA LEU A 166 -11.64 9.73 8.04
C LEU A 166 -11.55 10.00 9.54
N HIS A 167 -12.06 9.10 10.39
CA HIS A 167 -12.18 9.31 11.84
C HIS A 167 -11.16 8.49 12.65
N THR A 168 -10.26 7.77 11.99
CA THR A 168 -9.07 7.15 12.58
C THR A 168 -7.81 7.96 12.23
N ARG A 169 -6.75 7.80 13.04
CA ARG A 169 -5.47 8.47 12.82
C ARG A 169 -4.70 7.79 11.69
N ARG A 170 -3.64 8.42 11.21
CA ARG A 170 -2.77 7.85 10.17
C ARG A 170 -2.11 6.54 10.59
N ASP A 171 -1.79 6.40 11.87
CA ASP A 171 -1.12 5.22 12.43
C ASP A 171 -2.11 4.13 12.84
N ASP A 172 -3.41 4.42 12.86
CA ASP A 172 -4.46 3.43 13.08
C ASP A 172 -4.68 2.61 11.80
N LEU A 173 -4.95 1.32 11.95
CA LEU A 173 -5.13 0.42 10.83
C LEU A 173 -6.58 -0.06 10.78
N SER A 174 -7.27 0.23 9.67
CA SER A 174 -8.66 -0.15 9.46
C SER A 174 -8.75 -1.25 8.40
N PHE A 175 -9.50 -2.31 8.71
CA PHE A 175 -9.63 -3.52 7.91
C PHE A 175 -11.10 -3.82 7.62
N ARG A 176 -11.37 -4.37 6.44
CA ARG A 176 -12.58 -5.15 6.21
C ARG A 176 -12.29 -6.59 6.57
N TYR A 177 -12.86 -7.04 7.69
CA TYR A 177 -12.59 -8.35 8.28
C TYR A 177 -13.44 -9.46 7.67
N GLY A 178 -14.70 -9.16 7.34
CA GLY A 178 -15.67 -10.07 6.73
C GLY A 178 -16.58 -9.37 5.72
N GLY A 179 -17.73 -9.91 5.44
CA GLY A 179 -18.72 -9.34 4.52
C GLY A 179 -19.17 -7.95 4.93
N GLU A 180 -19.68 -7.85 6.15
CA GLU A 180 -20.19 -6.63 6.80
C GLU A 180 -19.44 -6.28 8.09
N GLU A 181 -18.33 -7.00 8.35
CA GLU A 181 -17.52 -6.88 9.55
C GLU A 181 -16.24 -6.10 9.25
N PHE A 182 -15.88 -5.23 10.18
CA PHE A 182 -14.66 -4.43 10.09
C PHE A 182 -13.86 -4.54 11.40
N MET A 183 -12.58 -4.27 11.31
CA MET A 183 -11.68 -4.20 12.46
C MET A 183 -10.84 -2.93 12.40
N VAL A 184 -10.61 -2.30 13.55
CA VAL A 184 -9.67 -1.20 13.69
C VAL A 184 -8.65 -1.56 14.76
N LEU A 185 -7.36 -1.48 14.41
CA LEU A 185 -6.27 -1.55 15.35
C LEU A 185 -5.86 -0.14 15.73
N LEU A 186 -5.73 0.10 17.02
CA LEU A 186 -5.40 1.39 17.62
C LEU A 186 -4.05 1.27 18.37
N PRO A 187 -2.91 1.42 17.70
CA PRO A 187 -1.61 1.43 18.35
C PRO A 187 -1.48 2.59 19.35
N ASN A 188 -0.73 2.37 20.43
CA ASN A 188 -0.50 3.36 21.48
C ASN A 188 -1.79 3.97 22.04
N THR A 189 -2.82 3.13 22.22
CA THR A 189 -4.16 3.53 22.66
C THR A 189 -4.65 2.53 23.70
N ASP A 190 -4.92 3.03 24.91
CA ASP A 190 -5.51 2.26 26.01
C ASP A 190 -7.02 2.06 25.79
N ILE A 191 -7.62 1.19 26.61
CA ILE A 191 -9.04 0.82 26.48
C ILE A 191 -9.98 2.04 26.61
N GLU A 192 -9.68 2.98 27.50
CA GLU A 192 -10.53 4.15 27.73
C GLU A 192 -10.57 5.03 26.49
N LYS A 193 -9.41 5.29 25.87
CA LYS A 193 -9.33 6.05 24.61
C LYS A 193 -9.91 5.28 23.44
N ALA A 194 -9.73 3.95 23.40
CA ALA A 194 -10.31 3.10 22.37
C ALA A 194 -11.83 3.12 22.39
N LEU A 195 -12.45 3.13 23.59
CA LEU A 195 -13.90 3.28 23.74
C LEU A 195 -14.39 4.62 23.21
N ILE A 196 -13.66 5.71 23.46
CA ILE A 196 -14.00 7.04 22.92
C ILE A 196 -13.94 7.04 21.38
N VAL A 197 -12.90 6.41 20.80
CA VAL A 197 -12.78 6.29 19.34
C VAL A 197 -13.95 5.46 18.78
N ALA A 198 -14.25 4.32 19.40
CA ALA A 198 -15.33 3.44 18.95
C ALA A 198 -16.71 4.13 19.03
N GLU A 199 -17.00 4.89 20.11
CA GLU A 199 -18.25 5.63 20.25
C GLU A 199 -18.35 6.74 19.18
N LYS A 200 -17.28 7.45 18.92
CA LYS A 200 -17.25 8.43 17.82
C LYS A 200 -17.53 7.77 16.46
N LEU A 201 -16.92 6.62 16.17
CA LEU A 201 -17.17 5.88 14.93
C LEU A 201 -18.64 5.43 14.84
N ARG A 202 -19.23 4.96 15.95
CA ARG A 202 -20.63 4.58 16.04
C ARG A 202 -21.56 5.74 15.68
N GLU A 203 -21.34 6.92 16.30
CA GLU A 203 -22.12 8.13 16.04
C GLU A 203 -22.02 8.58 14.59
N GLU A 204 -20.81 8.64 14.05
CA GLU A 204 -20.56 9.03 12.65
C GLU A 204 -21.21 8.06 11.63
N ILE A 205 -21.25 6.75 11.94
CA ILE A 205 -21.95 5.76 11.13
C ILE A 205 -23.46 5.98 11.22
N GLU A 206 -24.02 6.18 12.42
CA GLU A 206 -25.44 6.46 12.62
C GLU A 206 -25.91 7.76 11.96
N GLU A 207 -25.07 8.81 11.97
CA GLU A 207 -25.35 10.10 11.34
C GLU A 207 -25.19 10.09 9.82
N SER A 208 -24.40 9.16 9.31
CA SER A 208 -24.16 9.02 7.87
C SER A 208 -25.44 8.60 7.14
N ARG A 209 -25.84 9.40 6.16
CA ARG A 209 -27.05 9.12 5.35
C ARG A 209 -26.70 8.08 4.26
N MET A 210 -26.66 6.83 4.66
CA MET A 210 -26.26 5.72 3.78
C MET A 210 -27.43 5.13 2.98
N LEU A 211 -28.67 5.32 3.45
CA LEU A 211 -29.86 4.72 2.86
C LEU A 211 -30.66 5.74 2.05
N PRO A 212 -31.35 5.29 0.96
CA PRO A 212 -32.17 6.15 0.12
C PRO A 212 -33.33 6.82 0.87
N SER A 213 -33.89 6.12 1.86
CA SER A 213 -34.95 6.66 2.72
C SER A 213 -34.35 7.59 3.78
N LYS A 214 -34.85 8.81 3.85
CA LYS A 214 -34.41 9.78 4.88
C LYS A 214 -34.84 9.40 6.32
N LYS A 215 -35.74 8.43 6.45
CA LYS A 215 -36.25 7.96 7.74
C LYS A 215 -35.44 6.81 8.30
N ASP A 216 -34.77 6.04 7.44
CA ASP A 216 -34.05 4.85 7.81
C ASP A 216 -32.58 5.19 8.09
N ARG A 217 -32.07 4.66 9.18
CA ARG A 217 -30.66 4.83 9.57
C ARG A 217 -29.97 3.48 9.52
N CYS A 218 -28.74 3.49 9.09
CA CYS A 218 -27.84 2.36 9.22
C CYS A 218 -26.99 2.57 10.48
N THR A 219 -26.94 1.56 11.33
CA THR A 219 -26.15 1.58 12.57
C THR A 219 -25.14 0.46 12.57
N ALA A 220 -24.19 0.49 13.50
CA ALA A 220 -23.24 -0.59 13.72
C ALA A 220 -23.08 -0.87 15.22
N SER A 221 -22.81 -2.13 15.54
CA SER A 221 -22.46 -2.58 16.88
C SER A 221 -20.96 -2.78 16.99
N PHE A 222 -20.41 -2.53 18.18
CA PHE A 222 -18.97 -2.50 18.41
C PHE A 222 -18.59 -3.32 19.63
N GLY A 223 -17.49 -4.09 19.51
CA GLY A 223 -16.77 -4.73 20.60
C GLY A 223 -15.35 -4.18 20.68
N VAL A 224 -14.92 -3.76 21.87
CA VAL A 224 -13.62 -3.12 22.07
C VAL A 224 -12.84 -3.87 23.13
N THR A 225 -11.56 -4.16 22.86
CA THR A 225 -10.64 -4.76 23.83
C THR A 225 -9.28 -4.10 23.77
N GLN A 226 -8.54 -4.16 24.84
CA GLN A 226 -7.10 -3.90 24.85
C GLN A 226 -6.35 -5.25 24.88
N LEU A 227 -5.27 -5.32 24.12
CA LEU A 227 -4.32 -6.43 24.21
C LEU A 227 -3.52 -6.27 25.50
N TYR A 228 -3.52 -7.31 26.30
CA TYR A 228 -2.70 -7.41 27.51
C TYR A 228 -1.54 -8.40 27.25
N ASP A 229 -1.01 -9.02 28.30
CA ASP A 229 0.02 -10.06 28.19
C ASP A 229 -0.64 -11.41 27.78
N GLU A 230 -1.11 -11.47 26.53
CA GLU A 230 -1.82 -12.60 25.95
C GLU A 230 -1.57 -12.72 24.44
N GLU A 231 -1.91 -13.86 23.86
CA GLU A 231 -1.93 -14.02 22.40
C GLU A 231 -3.02 -13.11 21.78
N TRP A 232 -2.71 -12.47 20.67
CA TRP A 232 -3.63 -11.53 20.02
C TRP A 232 -4.98 -12.17 19.62
N GLN A 233 -4.99 -13.49 19.36
CA GLN A 233 -6.22 -14.24 19.08
C GLN A 233 -7.20 -14.17 20.24
N SER A 234 -6.72 -14.27 21.47
CA SER A 234 -7.56 -14.16 22.68
C SER A 234 -8.17 -12.76 22.82
N ALA A 235 -7.40 -11.71 22.49
CA ALA A 235 -7.93 -10.34 22.47
C ALA A 235 -9.01 -10.16 21.40
N VAL A 236 -8.82 -10.72 20.20
CA VAL A 236 -9.84 -10.72 19.13
C VAL A 236 -11.09 -11.49 19.58
N GLU A 237 -10.96 -12.65 20.22
CA GLU A 237 -12.09 -13.42 20.73
C GLU A 237 -12.89 -12.62 21.78
N ARG A 238 -12.21 -11.90 22.69
CA ARG A 238 -12.89 -11.03 23.66
C ARG A 238 -13.63 -9.87 22.96
N ALA A 239 -13.05 -9.30 21.90
CA ALA A 239 -13.72 -8.28 21.11
C ALA A 239 -14.96 -8.83 20.39
N ASP A 240 -14.92 -10.07 19.88
CA ASP A 240 -16.03 -10.74 19.23
C ASP A 240 -17.18 -11.03 20.22
N ILE A 241 -16.85 -11.52 21.43
CA ILE A 241 -17.82 -11.70 22.51
C ILE A 241 -18.49 -10.36 22.87
N ALA A 242 -17.71 -9.28 22.97
CA ALA A 242 -18.24 -7.95 23.25
C ALA A 242 -19.16 -7.45 22.11
N LEU A 243 -18.77 -7.67 20.86
CA LEU A 243 -19.59 -7.35 19.68
C LEU A 243 -20.91 -8.15 19.68
N TYR A 244 -20.85 -9.43 19.98
CA TYR A 244 -22.04 -10.27 20.14
C TYR A 244 -22.96 -9.72 21.24
N ASN A 245 -22.41 -9.32 22.38
CA ASN A 245 -23.17 -8.70 23.46
C ASN A 245 -23.77 -7.35 23.02
N ALA A 246 -23.08 -6.56 22.21
CA ALA A 246 -23.63 -5.33 21.65
C ALA A 246 -24.86 -5.62 20.77
N LYS A 247 -24.78 -6.65 19.91
CA LYS A 247 -25.88 -7.08 19.03
C LYS A 247 -27.08 -7.59 19.82
N THR A 248 -26.87 -8.39 20.87
CA THR A 248 -27.95 -9.00 21.68
C THR A 248 -28.60 -8.00 22.62
N ASN A 249 -27.88 -7.00 23.11
CA ASN A 249 -28.38 -5.99 24.02
C ASN A 249 -29.09 -4.79 23.35
N GLY A 250 -29.44 -4.92 22.05
CA GLY A 250 -30.26 -3.92 21.33
C GLY A 250 -29.50 -3.14 20.27
N ARG A 251 -28.28 -3.56 19.88
CA ARG A 251 -27.48 -2.99 18.79
C ARG A 251 -27.10 -1.53 18.99
N ASN A 252 -26.47 -0.93 17.96
CA ASN A 252 -26.08 0.48 17.92
C ASN A 252 -25.38 0.93 19.20
N ARG A 253 -24.37 0.20 19.64
CA ARG A 253 -23.64 0.46 20.88
C ARG A 253 -22.24 -0.09 20.87
N VAL A 254 -21.44 0.44 21.77
CA VAL A 254 -20.08 -0.01 22.08
C VAL A 254 -20.12 -0.83 23.36
N ILE A 255 -19.52 -2.01 23.35
CA ILE A 255 -19.31 -2.85 24.54
C ILE A 255 -17.83 -3.09 24.74
N ASN A 256 -17.39 -2.94 25.99
CA ASN A 256 -16.04 -3.25 26.43
C ASN A 256 -15.93 -4.77 26.68
N GLY A 257 -14.95 -5.40 26.05
CA GLY A 257 -14.64 -6.82 26.21
C GLY A 257 -13.55 -7.07 27.28
N GLU A 258 -13.54 -6.32 28.39
CA GLU A 258 -12.63 -6.59 29.50
C GLU A 258 -12.86 -7.98 30.10
N ARG A 259 -11.81 -8.43 30.83
CA ARG A 259 -11.79 -9.71 31.55
C ARG A 259 -12.84 -9.77 32.65
#